data_33bc9d744d8b7e52184a6982ecc65818
#
_entry.id   33bc9d744d8b7e52184a6982ecc65818
#
_cell.length_a   1.000
_cell.length_b   1.000
_cell.length_c   1.000
_cell.angle_alpha   90.00
_cell.angle_beta   90.00
_cell.angle_gamma   90.00
#
_symmetry.space_group_name_H-M   'P 1'
#
loop_
_entity.id
_entity.type
_entity.pdbx_description
1 polymer ?
#
loop_
_entity_poly.entity_id
_entity_poly.type
_entity_poly.pdbx_seq_one_letter_code
_entity_poly.pdbx_strand_id
1 'polypeptide(L)'
;MAQSANQKYDRDFLLSPEKRNQLVELWEVEKYGRDCFNDLDHVHLYGMAPKDWYTRGVRILARTCLEAVKDPLGNKIGSDIAEVVSPVAGDRRIGVVDPFAGSCNGLYAIVRHLPGASGIGFEIEPTVFDLTTRNIAHLNVPIELIRGSYKDFVGSHRHPADHLVVVFLGPPWGDALRPDTGLHLDRTKPPILEIIHDFEQVYGGQPVLYVTEVHEVNEPKALKAVEATFDWSDLRIYDVNVPGLQHGILLGTRRWPS
;
A
#
# COMPACT_ATOMS: atom_id res chain seq x y z
N MET A 1 -12.37 -4.16 -33.64
CA MET A 1 -12.31 -2.69 -33.65
C MET A 1 -11.79 -2.27 -32.30
N ALA A 2 -10.51 -1.88 -32.25
CA ALA A 2 -9.87 -1.44 -31.02
C ALA A 2 -10.46 -0.09 -30.64
N GLN A 3 -11.20 -0.02 -29.54
CA GLN A 3 -11.59 1.26 -28.92
C GLN A 3 -10.34 1.91 -28.35
N SER A 4 -10.13 3.15 -28.74
CA SER A 4 -8.97 3.98 -28.48
C SER A 4 -8.62 4.07 -27.00
N ALA A 5 -7.36 3.83 -26.69
CA ALA A 5 -6.70 3.99 -25.41
C ALA A 5 -6.55 5.47 -24.97
N ASN A 6 -7.65 6.24 -24.95
CA ASN A 6 -7.66 7.64 -24.56
C ASN A 6 -8.92 8.01 -23.76
N GLN A 7 -9.39 7.12 -22.89
CA GLN A 7 -10.39 7.52 -21.92
C GLN A 7 -9.61 8.28 -20.81
N LYS A 8 -9.63 9.60 -20.92
CA LYS A 8 -9.06 10.50 -19.91
C LYS A 8 -9.89 10.33 -18.65
N TYR A 9 -9.34 9.64 -17.65
CA TYR A 9 -9.99 9.52 -16.35
C TYR A 9 -10.06 10.90 -15.71
N ASP A 10 -11.27 11.43 -15.56
CA ASP A 10 -11.49 12.75 -14.96
C ASP A 10 -11.36 12.66 -13.43
N ARG A 11 -10.10 12.56 -12.98
CA ARG A 11 -9.70 12.64 -11.57
C ARG A 11 -9.04 13.98 -11.23
N ASP A 12 -8.84 14.84 -12.24
CA ASP A 12 -8.07 16.08 -12.10
C ASP A 12 -8.75 17.05 -11.12
N PHE A 13 -10.08 16.98 -10.97
CA PHE A 13 -10.79 17.80 -10.00
C PHE A 13 -10.40 17.52 -8.53
N LEU A 14 -9.95 16.27 -8.20
CA LEU A 14 -9.46 15.90 -6.88
C LEU A 14 -7.96 16.23 -6.69
N LEU A 15 -7.22 16.41 -7.79
CA LEU A 15 -5.78 16.68 -7.77
C LEU A 15 -5.43 18.15 -7.99
N SER A 16 -6.44 19.03 -8.21
CA SER A 16 -6.15 20.46 -8.37
C SER A 16 -5.40 21.00 -7.15
N PRO A 17 -4.55 22.03 -7.30
CA PRO A 17 -3.82 22.63 -6.19
C PRO A 17 -4.70 23.03 -5.02
N GLU A 18 -5.94 23.50 -5.33
CA GLU A 18 -6.92 23.96 -4.37
C GLU A 18 -7.58 22.80 -3.62
N LYS A 19 -7.79 21.65 -4.29
CA LYS A 19 -8.56 20.53 -3.73
C LYS A 19 -7.73 19.43 -3.11
N ARG A 20 -6.58 19.09 -3.67
CA ARG A 20 -5.80 17.91 -3.31
C ARG A 20 -5.53 17.73 -1.81
N ASN A 21 -5.41 18.83 -1.07
CA ASN A 21 -5.15 18.85 0.37
C ASN A 21 -6.39 19.22 1.21
N GLN A 22 -7.58 19.20 0.62
CA GLN A 22 -8.83 19.37 1.34
C GLN A 22 -9.54 18.04 1.57
N LEU A 23 -10.42 17.99 2.54
CA LEU A 23 -11.27 16.82 2.75
C LEU A 23 -12.16 16.59 1.53
N VAL A 24 -12.38 15.33 1.19
CA VAL A 24 -13.38 14.98 0.19
C VAL A 24 -14.77 14.93 0.81
N GLU A 25 -15.76 15.41 0.05
CA GLU A 25 -17.16 15.20 0.34
C GLU A 25 -17.63 13.87 -0.28
N LEU A 26 -18.69 13.28 0.29
CA LEU A 26 -19.21 11.99 -0.20
C LEU A 26 -19.52 12.02 -1.71
N TRP A 27 -20.18 13.07 -2.18
CA TRP A 27 -20.53 13.21 -3.60
C TRP A 27 -19.30 13.27 -4.53
N GLU A 28 -18.16 13.77 -4.05
CA GLU A 28 -16.90 13.80 -4.81
C GLU A 28 -16.31 12.41 -4.94
N VAL A 29 -16.37 11.62 -3.87
CA VAL A 29 -15.93 10.22 -3.87
C VAL A 29 -16.78 9.38 -4.82
N GLU A 30 -18.11 9.51 -4.73
CA GLU A 30 -19.06 8.84 -5.62
C GLU A 30 -18.89 9.28 -7.08
N LYS A 31 -18.66 10.58 -7.33
CA LYS A 31 -18.35 11.10 -8.67
C LYS A 31 -17.11 10.46 -9.25
N TYR A 32 -16.02 10.40 -8.47
CA TYR A 32 -14.77 9.76 -8.91
C TYR A 32 -14.99 8.29 -9.25
N GLY A 33 -15.64 7.53 -8.37
CA GLY A 33 -15.95 6.12 -8.61
C GLY A 33 -16.80 5.92 -9.87
N ARG A 34 -17.88 6.68 -10.02
CA ARG A 34 -18.76 6.61 -11.19
C ARG A 34 -18.04 6.97 -12.50
N ASP A 35 -17.34 8.10 -12.52
CA ASP A 35 -16.81 8.66 -13.77
C ASP A 35 -15.56 7.91 -14.26
N CYS A 36 -14.77 7.34 -13.35
CA CYS A 36 -13.56 6.58 -13.70
C CYS A 36 -13.80 5.07 -13.80
N PHE A 37 -14.70 4.51 -13.01
CA PHE A 37 -14.84 3.05 -12.84
C PHE A 37 -16.27 2.53 -13.08
N ASN A 38 -17.23 3.43 -13.37
CA ASN A 38 -18.66 3.13 -13.44
C ASN A 38 -19.19 2.44 -12.18
N ASP A 39 -18.65 2.82 -11.02
CA ASP A 39 -18.94 2.24 -9.72
C ASP A 39 -18.94 3.33 -8.64
N LEU A 40 -20.11 3.67 -8.09
CA LEU A 40 -20.25 4.67 -7.02
C LEU A 40 -19.51 4.26 -5.74
N ASP A 41 -19.38 2.95 -5.53
CA ASP A 41 -18.80 2.36 -4.34
C ASP A 41 -17.30 2.01 -4.53
N HIS A 42 -16.69 2.42 -5.65
CA HIS A 42 -15.29 2.08 -5.98
C HIS A 42 -14.30 2.33 -4.82
N VAL A 43 -14.47 3.40 -4.06
CA VAL A 43 -13.56 3.76 -2.97
C VAL A 43 -13.96 3.08 -1.65
N HIS A 44 -13.96 1.75 -1.66
CA HIS A 44 -14.10 0.96 -0.43
C HIS A 44 -12.85 1.12 0.43
N LEU A 45 -13.04 1.46 1.71
CA LEU A 45 -11.98 1.59 2.71
C LEU A 45 -12.41 0.93 4.02
N TYR A 46 -11.50 0.24 4.65
CA TYR A 46 -11.67 -0.40 5.96
C TYR A 46 -12.87 -1.37 6.03
N GLY A 47 -13.15 -2.05 4.93
CA GLY A 47 -14.29 -2.96 4.80
C GLY A 47 -15.63 -2.28 4.61
N MET A 48 -15.66 -1.00 4.23
CA MET A 48 -16.86 -0.19 4.13
C MET A 48 -16.98 0.51 2.78
N ALA A 49 -18.20 0.60 2.25
CA ALA A 49 -18.52 1.44 1.10
C ALA A 49 -18.41 2.95 1.44
N PRO A 50 -18.26 3.85 0.44
CA PRO A 50 -18.09 5.29 0.66
C PRO A 50 -19.14 5.91 1.59
N LYS A 51 -20.39 5.61 1.38
CA LYS A 51 -21.49 6.10 2.22
C LYS A 51 -21.37 5.66 3.67
N ASP A 52 -20.95 4.40 3.89
CA ASP A 52 -20.86 3.84 5.24
C ASP A 52 -19.67 4.43 6.01
N TRP A 53 -18.47 4.47 5.41
CA TRP A 53 -17.31 5.04 6.08
C TRP A 53 -17.47 6.55 6.30
N TYR A 54 -18.08 7.28 5.35
CA TYR A 54 -18.36 8.73 5.50
C TYR A 54 -19.34 8.99 6.65
N THR A 55 -20.43 8.19 6.73
CA THR A 55 -21.45 8.30 7.79
C THR A 55 -20.86 7.97 9.17
N ARG A 56 -19.90 7.05 9.23
CA ARG A 56 -19.19 6.71 10.48
C ARG A 56 -18.10 7.72 10.88
N GLY A 57 -17.95 8.80 10.12
CA GLY A 57 -17.02 9.88 10.45
C GLY A 57 -15.61 9.70 9.91
N VAL A 58 -15.35 8.68 9.08
CA VAL A 58 -14.08 8.57 8.35
C VAL A 58 -13.93 9.77 7.43
N ARG A 59 -12.75 10.38 7.44
CA ARG A 59 -12.43 11.55 6.60
C ARG A 59 -11.04 11.38 6.00
N ILE A 60 -10.90 11.67 4.72
CA ILE A 60 -9.65 11.61 3.97
C ILE A 60 -9.46 12.84 3.10
N LEU A 61 -8.23 13.13 2.71
CA LEU A 61 -7.94 14.18 1.73
C LEU A 61 -8.27 13.71 0.32
N ALA A 62 -8.49 14.66 -0.59
CA ALA A 62 -8.80 14.37 -1.98
C ALA A 62 -7.67 13.56 -2.65
N ARG A 63 -6.39 13.90 -2.43
CA ARG A 63 -5.26 13.09 -2.92
C ARG A 63 -5.24 11.69 -2.30
N THR A 64 -5.50 11.56 -1.00
CA THR A 64 -5.54 10.26 -0.32
C THR A 64 -6.67 9.38 -0.86
N CYS A 65 -7.80 9.95 -1.27
CA CYS A 65 -8.88 9.22 -1.95
C CYS A 65 -8.40 8.51 -3.22
N LEU A 66 -7.46 9.11 -3.95
CA LEU A 66 -6.88 8.52 -5.17
C LEU A 66 -5.77 7.53 -4.86
N GLU A 67 -4.88 7.90 -3.94
CA GLU A 67 -3.64 7.19 -3.61
C GLU A 67 -3.85 5.95 -2.72
N ALA A 68 -4.93 5.94 -1.92
CA ALA A 68 -5.19 4.82 -1.00
C ALA A 68 -5.35 3.49 -1.74
N VAL A 69 -4.77 2.44 -1.19
CA VAL A 69 -5.09 1.05 -1.56
C VAL A 69 -6.56 0.79 -1.19
N LYS A 70 -7.43 0.57 -2.19
CA LYS A 70 -8.85 0.27 -1.94
C LYS A 70 -9.02 -1.19 -1.53
N ASP A 71 -10.10 -1.51 -0.80
CA ASP A 71 -10.35 -2.85 -0.26
C ASP A 71 -10.26 -3.98 -1.29
N PRO A 72 -10.80 -3.85 -2.53
CA PRO A 72 -10.68 -4.94 -3.51
C PRO A 72 -9.23 -5.30 -3.83
N LEU A 73 -8.36 -4.29 -3.98
CA LEU A 73 -6.93 -4.51 -4.17
C LEU A 73 -6.25 -4.99 -2.87
N GLY A 74 -6.53 -4.33 -1.76
CA GLY A 74 -5.97 -4.68 -0.45
C GLY A 74 -6.29 -6.11 -0.03
N ASN A 75 -7.49 -6.60 -0.32
CA ASN A 75 -7.88 -7.98 -0.05
C ASN A 75 -7.10 -8.99 -0.91
N LYS A 76 -6.84 -8.69 -2.18
CA LYS A 76 -5.99 -9.53 -3.04
C LYS A 76 -4.56 -9.58 -2.49
N ILE A 77 -3.98 -8.42 -2.19
CA ILE A 77 -2.65 -8.31 -1.60
C ILE A 77 -2.57 -9.10 -0.28
N GLY A 78 -3.52 -8.88 0.63
CA GLY A 78 -3.56 -9.58 1.91
C GLY A 78 -3.69 -11.09 1.78
N SER A 79 -4.51 -11.57 0.83
CA SER A 79 -4.66 -12.99 0.52
C SER A 79 -3.37 -13.61 0.00
N ASP A 80 -2.69 -12.93 -0.93
CA ASP A 80 -1.43 -13.41 -1.51
C ASP A 80 -0.30 -13.45 -0.48
N ILE A 81 -0.25 -12.45 0.41
CA ILE A 81 0.69 -12.45 1.54
C ILE A 81 0.39 -13.61 2.49
N ALA A 82 -0.89 -13.85 2.80
CA ALA A 82 -1.28 -14.95 3.68
C ALA A 82 -0.94 -16.32 3.09
N GLU A 83 -1.04 -16.49 1.76
CA GLU A 83 -0.61 -17.71 1.05
C GLU A 83 0.87 -18.04 1.28
N VAL A 84 1.74 -17.00 1.27
CA VAL A 84 3.19 -17.16 1.45
C VAL A 84 3.57 -17.30 2.93
N VAL A 85 2.91 -16.54 3.81
CA VAL A 85 3.26 -16.45 5.23
C VAL A 85 2.70 -17.63 6.05
N SER A 86 1.43 -18.00 5.84
CA SER A 86 0.76 -18.97 6.72
C SER A 86 1.43 -20.34 6.78
N PRO A 87 1.96 -20.92 5.68
CA PRO A 87 2.61 -22.23 5.73
C PRO A 87 3.86 -22.28 6.60
N VAL A 88 4.55 -21.14 6.77
CA VAL A 88 5.86 -21.06 7.43
C VAL A 88 5.85 -20.33 8.75
N ALA A 89 4.74 -19.68 9.10
CA ALA A 89 4.63 -18.92 10.34
C ALA A 89 4.82 -19.81 11.58
N GLY A 90 4.23 -21.03 11.59
CA GLY A 90 4.24 -21.90 12.77
C GLY A 90 3.68 -21.16 13.98
N ASP A 91 4.40 -21.19 15.11
CA ASP A 91 4.04 -20.48 16.34
C ASP A 91 4.57 -19.03 16.40
N ARG A 92 5.23 -18.56 15.35
CA ARG A 92 5.77 -17.18 15.31
C ARG A 92 4.64 -16.17 15.20
N ARG A 93 4.78 -15.09 15.92
CA ARG A 93 3.95 -13.92 15.71
C ARG A 93 4.33 -13.23 14.40
N ILE A 94 3.36 -12.60 13.77
CA ILE A 94 3.56 -11.89 12.51
C ILE A 94 3.51 -10.39 12.79
N GLY A 95 4.56 -9.69 12.38
CA GLY A 95 4.61 -8.23 12.39
C GLY A 95 4.51 -7.69 10.96
N VAL A 96 3.65 -6.71 10.74
CA VAL A 96 3.52 -6.02 9.45
C VAL A 96 4.01 -4.59 9.60
N VAL A 97 4.86 -4.12 8.68
CA VAL A 97 5.37 -2.75 8.68
C VAL A 97 5.03 -2.08 7.36
N ASP A 98 4.49 -0.86 7.45
CA ASP A 98 4.20 -0.01 6.29
C ASP A 98 4.91 1.34 6.47
N PRO A 99 6.04 1.59 5.77
CA PRO A 99 6.79 2.83 5.87
C PRO A 99 6.10 4.05 5.23
N PHE A 100 4.99 3.85 4.49
CA PHE A 100 4.26 4.87 3.75
C PHE A 100 2.75 4.72 3.97
N ALA A 101 2.31 4.62 5.22
CA ALA A 101 0.99 4.14 5.60
C ALA A 101 -0.19 4.94 5.02
N GLY A 102 -0.04 6.24 4.76
CA GLY A 102 -1.07 7.06 4.15
C GLY A 102 -2.41 6.93 4.88
N SER A 103 -3.43 6.40 4.19
CA SER A 103 -4.73 6.06 4.78
C SER A 103 -4.67 4.84 5.70
N CYS A 104 -3.58 4.13 5.76
CA CYS A 104 -3.42 2.87 6.50
C CYS A 104 -4.31 1.70 5.98
N ASN A 105 -4.99 1.87 4.83
CA ASN A 105 -5.93 0.85 4.36
C ASN A 105 -5.21 -0.40 3.81
N GLY A 106 -4.04 -0.24 3.20
CA GLY A 106 -3.18 -1.36 2.79
C GLY A 106 -2.74 -2.19 4.00
N LEU A 107 -2.18 -1.52 5.01
CA LEU A 107 -1.77 -2.17 6.27
C LEU A 107 -2.97 -2.85 6.98
N TYR A 108 -4.12 -2.19 7.03
CA TYR A 108 -5.37 -2.75 7.58
C TYR A 108 -5.78 -4.03 6.85
N ALA A 109 -5.77 -4.02 5.52
CA ALA A 109 -6.12 -5.19 4.73
C ALA A 109 -5.16 -6.36 4.98
N ILE A 110 -3.85 -6.11 5.02
CA ILE A 110 -2.83 -7.13 5.27
C ILE A 110 -3.01 -7.75 6.67
N VAL A 111 -3.10 -6.92 7.71
CA VAL A 111 -3.25 -7.39 9.10
C VAL A 111 -4.51 -8.24 9.27
N ARG A 112 -5.61 -7.89 8.60
CA ARG A 112 -6.85 -8.69 8.65
C ARG A 112 -6.73 -10.09 8.03
N HIS A 113 -5.85 -10.27 7.05
CA HIS A 113 -5.62 -11.56 6.40
C HIS A 113 -4.61 -12.45 7.15
N LEU A 114 -3.95 -11.92 8.17
CA LEU A 114 -2.92 -12.60 8.96
C LEU A 114 -3.39 -12.73 10.43
N PRO A 115 -4.05 -13.83 10.82
CA PRO A 115 -4.55 -13.99 12.18
C PRO A 115 -3.46 -13.80 13.23
N GLY A 116 -3.72 -12.95 14.21
CA GLY A 116 -2.77 -12.62 15.30
C GLY A 116 -1.64 -11.66 14.91
N ALA A 117 -1.63 -11.14 13.67
CA ALA A 117 -0.65 -10.14 13.26
C ALA A 117 -0.91 -8.78 13.92
N SER A 118 0.16 -8.00 14.08
CA SER A 118 0.11 -6.58 14.45
C SER A 118 0.81 -5.73 13.41
N GLY A 119 0.34 -4.49 13.24
CA GLY A 119 0.85 -3.55 12.24
C GLY A 119 1.55 -2.35 12.86
N ILE A 120 2.62 -1.87 12.21
CA ILE A 120 3.27 -0.59 12.48
C ILE A 120 3.28 0.19 11.18
N GLY A 121 2.64 1.37 11.16
CA GLY A 121 2.62 2.28 10.02
C GLY A 121 3.37 3.57 10.31
N PHE A 122 4.03 4.14 9.31
CA PHE A 122 4.68 5.44 9.40
C PHE A 122 4.03 6.42 8.42
N GLU A 123 3.69 7.62 8.90
CA GLU A 123 3.13 8.67 8.06
C GLU A 123 3.80 10.01 8.39
N ILE A 124 4.44 10.59 7.37
CA ILE A 124 5.23 11.82 7.53
C ILE A 124 4.36 13.09 7.42
N GLU A 125 3.26 13.02 6.68
CA GLU A 125 2.39 14.18 6.46
C GLU A 125 1.45 14.37 7.66
N PRO A 126 1.57 15.48 8.41
CA PRO A 126 0.84 15.67 9.66
C PRO A 126 -0.68 15.56 9.50
N THR A 127 -1.24 16.15 8.44
CA THR A 127 -2.69 16.15 8.22
C THR A 127 -3.21 14.76 7.90
N VAL A 128 -2.48 13.99 7.08
CA VAL A 128 -2.83 12.59 6.78
C VAL A 128 -2.72 11.74 8.03
N PHE A 129 -1.64 11.88 8.81
CA PHE A 129 -1.47 11.19 10.09
C PHE A 129 -2.64 11.45 11.04
N ASP A 130 -3.01 12.72 11.26
CA ASP A 130 -4.08 13.09 12.19
C ASP A 130 -5.44 12.53 11.76
N LEU A 131 -5.74 12.57 10.45
CA LEU A 131 -6.98 11.99 9.90
C LEU A 131 -6.97 10.46 10.03
N THR A 132 -5.89 9.81 9.63
CA THR A 132 -5.76 8.35 9.65
C THR A 132 -5.82 7.81 11.07
N THR A 133 -5.16 8.47 12.04
CA THR A 133 -5.24 8.10 13.47
C THR A 133 -6.69 8.10 13.96
N ARG A 134 -7.49 9.13 13.61
CA ARG A 134 -8.91 9.18 13.96
C ARG A 134 -9.71 8.08 13.26
N ASN A 135 -9.43 7.85 11.99
CA ASN A 135 -10.14 6.84 11.19
C ASN A 135 -9.91 5.42 11.74
N ILE A 136 -8.66 5.03 12.04
CA ILE A 136 -8.35 3.70 12.54
C ILE A 136 -8.75 3.47 14.00
N ALA A 137 -8.89 4.53 14.80
CA ALA A 137 -9.35 4.41 16.20
C ALA A 137 -10.72 3.72 16.33
N HIS A 138 -11.55 3.75 15.29
CA HIS A 138 -12.86 3.11 15.26
C HIS A 138 -12.83 1.65 14.79
N LEU A 139 -11.67 1.14 14.33
CA LEU A 139 -11.60 -0.17 13.65
C LEU A 139 -11.26 -1.33 14.58
N ASN A 140 -10.83 -1.05 15.80
CA ASN A 140 -10.37 -2.06 16.77
C ASN A 140 -9.38 -3.07 16.16
N VAL A 141 -8.37 -2.57 15.45
CA VAL A 141 -7.31 -3.36 14.83
C VAL A 141 -5.97 -3.13 15.55
N PRO A 142 -5.09 -4.13 15.64
CA PRO A 142 -3.81 -4.01 16.29
C PRO A 142 -2.78 -3.28 15.38
N ILE A 143 -3.04 -2.02 15.07
CA ILE A 143 -2.18 -1.16 14.26
C ILE A 143 -1.75 0.04 15.09
N GLU A 144 -0.44 0.25 15.17
CA GLU A 144 0.18 1.45 15.69
C GLU A 144 0.59 2.35 14.52
N LEU A 145 0.14 3.62 14.52
CA LEU A 145 0.55 4.60 13.52
C LEU A 145 1.50 5.61 14.16
N ILE A 146 2.65 5.82 13.53
CA ILE A 146 3.73 6.68 14.02
C ILE A 146 3.86 7.88 13.10
N ARG A 147 3.87 9.08 13.70
CA ARG A 147 4.04 10.33 12.96
C ARG A 147 5.51 10.57 12.68
N GLY A 148 5.89 10.52 11.40
CA GLY A 148 7.23 10.85 10.95
C GLY A 148 7.74 9.91 9.87
N SER A 149 9.00 10.10 9.50
CA SER A 149 9.67 9.24 8.55
C SER A 149 10.04 7.90 9.19
N TYR A 150 9.80 6.78 8.48
CA TYR A 150 10.27 5.47 8.94
C TYR A 150 11.78 5.48 9.25
N LYS A 151 12.58 6.26 8.52
CA LYS A 151 14.03 6.36 8.71
C LYS A 151 14.42 6.81 10.12
N ASP A 152 13.61 7.68 10.71
CA ASP A 152 13.89 8.23 12.05
C ASP A 152 13.44 7.30 13.17
N PHE A 153 12.42 6.46 12.91
CA PHE A 153 11.71 5.74 13.98
C PHE A 153 11.73 4.22 13.87
N VAL A 154 12.03 3.62 12.69
CA VAL A 154 11.95 2.16 12.51
C VAL A 154 12.86 1.37 13.46
N GLY A 155 13.98 1.92 13.86
CA GLY A 155 14.90 1.29 14.82
C GLY A 155 14.33 1.19 16.24
N SER A 156 13.51 2.16 16.68
CA SER A 156 12.87 2.21 17.99
C SER A 156 11.46 1.63 18.01
N HIS A 157 10.75 1.67 16.87
CA HIS A 157 9.40 1.12 16.70
C HIS A 157 9.49 -0.06 15.73
N ARG A 158 9.88 -1.21 16.26
CA ARG A 158 10.05 -2.43 15.47
C ARG A 158 9.42 -3.63 16.15
N HIS A 159 9.04 -4.61 15.37
CA HIS A 159 8.58 -5.89 15.90
C HIS A 159 9.73 -6.65 16.59
N PRO A 160 9.41 -7.43 17.64
CA PRO A 160 10.39 -8.26 18.34
C PRO A 160 11.13 -9.23 17.43
N ALA A 161 12.32 -9.67 17.86
CA ALA A 161 13.20 -10.50 17.04
C ALA A 161 12.68 -11.93 16.75
N ASP A 162 11.69 -12.40 17.49
CA ASP A 162 11.02 -13.69 17.33
C ASP A 162 9.87 -13.66 16.29
N HIS A 163 9.55 -12.47 15.75
CA HIS A 163 8.49 -12.33 14.76
C HIS A 163 8.99 -12.69 13.34
N LEU A 164 8.06 -13.21 12.54
CA LEU A 164 8.15 -13.13 11.09
C LEU A 164 7.66 -11.75 10.66
N VAL A 165 8.42 -11.06 9.82
CA VAL A 165 8.12 -9.68 9.45
C VAL A 165 7.68 -9.59 7.99
N VAL A 166 6.60 -8.86 7.75
CA VAL A 166 6.13 -8.45 6.42
C VAL A 166 6.37 -6.95 6.29
N VAL A 167 7.11 -6.53 5.27
CA VAL A 167 7.36 -5.12 4.97
C VAL A 167 6.62 -4.75 3.69
N PHE A 168 5.59 -3.92 3.78
CA PHE A 168 4.78 -3.48 2.65
C PHE A 168 5.32 -2.16 2.10
N LEU A 169 5.84 -2.17 0.88
CA LEU A 169 6.54 -1.07 0.23
C LEU A 169 5.67 -0.43 -0.86
N GLY A 170 4.92 0.58 -0.47
CA GLY A 170 4.09 1.38 -1.38
C GLY A 170 4.49 2.87 -1.37
N PRO A 171 5.73 3.26 -1.71
CA PRO A 171 6.10 4.66 -1.76
C PRO A 171 5.33 5.38 -2.88
N PRO A 172 5.07 6.70 -2.75
CA PRO A 172 4.45 7.48 -3.82
C PRO A 172 5.24 7.33 -5.13
N TRP A 173 4.57 6.91 -6.21
CA TRP A 173 5.25 6.69 -7.48
C TRP A 173 5.64 8.01 -8.17
N GLY A 174 4.78 9.04 -8.13
CA GLY A 174 5.10 10.35 -8.70
C GLY A 174 5.75 10.26 -10.08
N ASP A 175 6.93 10.88 -10.22
CA ASP A 175 7.71 10.91 -11.46
C ASP A 175 8.37 9.56 -11.80
N ALA A 176 8.32 8.57 -10.91
CA ALA A 176 8.83 7.22 -11.18
C ALA A 176 7.91 6.42 -12.12
N LEU A 177 6.61 6.73 -12.17
CA LEU A 177 5.69 6.13 -13.14
C LEU A 177 5.67 6.96 -14.43
N ARG A 178 6.14 6.36 -15.52
CA ARG A 178 6.23 6.98 -16.84
C ARG A 178 5.28 6.32 -17.82
N PRO A 179 4.56 7.10 -18.65
CA PRO A 179 3.61 6.54 -19.62
C PRO A 179 4.25 5.63 -20.68
N ASP A 180 5.52 5.86 -21.00
CA ASP A 180 6.27 5.17 -22.06
C ASP A 180 7.04 3.94 -21.59
N THR A 181 7.48 3.92 -20.33
CA THR A 181 8.40 2.90 -19.80
C THR A 181 7.89 2.21 -18.54
N GLY A 182 6.75 2.64 -18.01
CA GLY A 182 6.16 2.09 -16.79
C GLY A 182 6.80 2.60 -15.51
N LEU A 183 6.72 1.81 -14.47
CA LEU A 183 7.22 2.17 -13.13
C LEU A 183 8.72 1.88 -13.00
N HIS A 184 9.47 2.88 -12.59
CA HIS A 184 10.88 2.84 -12.30
C HIS A 184 11.12 2.72 -10.79
N LEU A 185 11.36 1.52 -10.27
CA LEU A 185 11.56 1.26 -8.83
C LEU A 185 12.83 1.90 -8.26
N ASP A 186 13.79 2.25 -9.13
CA ASP A 186 15.00 2.99 -8.80
C ASP A 186 14.82 4.51 -8.72
N ARG A 187 13.61 5.01 -9.08
CA ARG A 187 13.26 6.44 -9.10
C ARG A 187 12.14 6.83 -8.15
N THR A 188 11.59 5.88 -7.41
CA THR A 188 10.71 6.18 -6.28
C THR A 188 11.47 7.03 -5.25
N LYS A 189 10.76 7.71 -4.38
CA LYS A 189 11.38 8.57 -3.36
C LYS A 189 10.95 8.13 -1.95
N PRO A 190 11.81 7.37 -1.25
CA PRO A 190 13.15 6.84 -1.63
C PRO A 190 13.09 5.73 -2.71
N PRO A 191 14.23 5.40 -3.37
CA PRO A 191 14.32 4.21 -4.23
C PRO A 191 14.04 2.91 -3.46
N ILE A 192 13.38 1.94 -4.09
CA ILE A 192 13.00 0.67 -3.42
C ILE A 192 14.21 -0.06 -2.82
N LEU A 193 15.33 -0.10 -3.52
CA LEU A 193 16.56 -0.75 -3.00
C LEU A 193 17.11 -0.07 -1.74
N GLU A 194 16.98 1.25 -1.63
CA GLU A 194 17.37 1.99 -0.43
C GLU A 194 16.47 1.63 0.75
N ILE A 195 15.15 1.53 0.52
CA ILE A 195 14.20 1.15 1.57
C ILE A 195 14.49 -0.29 2.04
N ILE A 196 14.69 -1.23 1.12
CA ILE A 196 15.05 -2.61 1.46
C ILE A 196 16.34 -2.63 2.30
N HIS A 197 17.36 -1.86 1.90
CA HIS A 197 18.60 -1.76 2.66
C HIS A 197 18.37 -1.24 4.08
N ASP A 198 17.58 -0.18 4.27
CA ASP A 198 17.25 0.38 5.58
C ASP A 198 16.58 -0.67 6.47
N PHE A 199 15.61 -1.42 5.93
CA PHE A 199 14.92 -2.49 6.66
C PHE A 199 15.81 -3.70 6.96
N GLU A 200 16.78 -4.03 6.11
CA GLU A 200 17.77 -5.07 6.39
C GLU A 200 18.69 -4.70 7.57
N GLN A 201 18.97 -3.41 7.79
CA GLN A 201 19.72 -2.99 8.98
C GLN A 201 18.93 -3.22 10.28
N VAL A 202 17.61 -3.18 10.22
CA VAL A 202 16.73 -3.32 11.39
C VAL A 202 16.31 -4.78 11.61
N TYR A 203 16.00 -5.50 10.54
CA TYR A 203 15.42 -6.85 10.58
C TYR A 203 16.33 -7.94 10.01
N GLY A 204 17.60 -7.64 9.75
CA GLY A 204 18.55 -8.53 9.10
C GLY A 204 18.82 -9.89 9.80
N GLY A 205 18.33 -10.07 11.02
CA GLY A 205 18.38 -11.35 11.75
C GLY A 205 17.10 -12.18 11.71
N GLN A 206 16.04 -11.69 11.04
CA GLN A 206 14.70 -12.30 11.05
C GLN A 206 14.29 -12.77 9.66
N PRO A 207 13.32 -13.70 9.55
CA PRO A 207 12.63 -13.95 8.29
C PRO A 207 11.82 -12.72 7.90
N VAL A 208 12.04 -12.22 6.68
CA VAL A 208 11.32 -11.04 6.15
C VAL A 208 10.71 -11.37 4.80
N LEU A 209 9.43 -11.03 4.65
CA LEU A 209 8.75 -10.94 3.36
C LEU A 209 8.63 -9.45 2.98
N TYR A 210 9.29 -9.04 1.92
CA TYR A 210 9.09 -7.74 1.29
C TYR A 210 7.96 -7.83 0.28
N VAL A 211 7.05 -6.89 0.31
CA VAL A 211 5.90 -6.79 -0.58
C VAL A 211 5.95 -5.42 -1.23
N THR A 212 6.47 -5.34 -2.44
CA THR A 212 6.64 -4.08 -3.17
C THR A 212 5.46 -3.86 -4.10
N GLU A 213 4.72 -2.77 -3.95
CA GLU A 213 3.71 -2.36 -4.94
C GLU A 213 4.37 -2.04 -6.28
N VAL A 214 3.81 -2.60 -7.35
CA VAL A 214 4.28 -2.42 -8.72
C VAL A 214 3.12 -2.08 -9.64
N HIS A 215 3.44 -1.54 -10.81
CA HIS A 215 2.51 -1.29 -11.90
C HIS A 215 2.45 -2.49 -12.85
N GLU A 216 1.43 -2.58 -13.71
CA GLU A 216 1.35 -3.61 -14.75
C GLU A 216 2.55 -3.58 -15.72
N VAL A 217 3.12 -2.39 -15.94
CA VAL A 217 4.35 -2.17 -16.71
C VAL A 217 5.42 -1.61 -15.79
N ASN A 218 6.55 -2.31 -15.72
CA ASN A 218 7.70 -1.89 -14.91
C ASN A 218 8.95 -1.77 -15.78
N GLU A 219 9.85 -0.84 -15.45
CA GLU A 219 11.15 -0.77 -16.11
C GLU A 219 11.95 -2.04 -15.80
N PRO A 220 12.34 -2.85 -16.83
CA PRO A 220 12.82 -4.22 -16.58
C PRO A 220 14.13 -4.30 -15.78
N LYS A 221 15.02 -3.31 -15.92
CA LYS A 221 16.31 -3.34 -15.19
C LYS A 221 16.13 -3.02 -13.72
N ALA A 222 15.27 -2.04 -13.40
CA ALA A 222 14.96 -1.69 -12.03
C ALA A 222 14.22 -2.83 -11.32
N LEU A 223 13.24 -3.47 -12.00
CA LEU A 223 12.53 -4.62 -11.46
C LEU A 223 13.50 -5.78 -11.15
N LYS A 224 14.34 -6.18 -12.13
CA LYS A 224 15.34 -7.25 -11.95
C LYS A 224 16.36 -6.94 -10.84
N ALA A 225 16.74 -5.67 -10.68
CA ALA A 225 17.66 -5.28 -9.60
C ALA A 225 17.01 -5.49 -8.22
N VAL A 226 15.72 -5.26 -8.08
CA VAL A 226 14.98 -5.53 -6.83
C VAL A 226 14.82 -7.04 -6.64
N GLU A 227 14.38 -7.79 -7.65
CA GLU A 227 14.25 -9.26 -7.60
C GLU A 227 15.57 -9.94 -7.15
N ALA A 228 16.70 -9.47 -7.68
CA ALA A 228 18.03 -10.03 -7.38
C ALA A 228 18.47 -9.86 -5.92
N THR A 229 17.78 -9.07 -5.11
CA THR A 229 18.06 -8.92 -3.68
C THR A 229 17.44 -10.01 -2.82
N PHE A 230 16.51 -10.79 -3.36
CA PHE A 230 15.71 -11.75 -2.61
C PHE A 230 16.23 -13.19 -2.81
N ASP A 231 15.99 -14.03 -1.80
CA ASP A 231 16.28 -15.48 -1.87
C ASP A 231 15.25 -16.18 -2.77
N TRP A 232 14.02 -15.66 -2.80
CA TRP A 232 12.92 -16.05 -3.67
C TRP A 232 12.08 -14.82 -3.98
N SER A 233 11.51 -14.74 -5.19
CA SER A 233 10.57 -13.67 -5.57
C SER A 233 9.46 -14.20 -6.48
N ASP A 234 8.29 -13.53 -6.41
CA ASP A 234 7.12 -13.79 -7.24
C ASP A 234 6.41 -12.48 -7.60
N LEU A 235 6.18 -12.26 -8.88
CA LEU A 235 5.51 -11.07 -9.41
C LEU A 235 4.05 -11.38 -9.72
N ARG A 236 3.11 -10.69 -9.06
CA ARG A 236 1.67 -10.85 -9.24
C ARG A 236 1.05 -9.55 -9.73
N ILE A 237 0.45 -9.57 -10.91
CA ILE A 237 -0.29 -8.43 -11.47
C ILE A 237 -1.78 -8.70 -11.32
N TYR A 238 -2.51 -7.74 -10.77
CA TYR A 238 -3.95 -7.84 -10.54
C TYR A 238 -4.72 -7.17 -11.66
N ASP A 239 -5.61 -7.93 -12.28
CA ASP A 239 -6.56 -7.38 -13.23
C ASP A 239 -7.63 -6.57 -12.47
N VAL A 240 -7.68 -5.27 -12.75
CA VAL A 240 -8.70 -4.35 -12.21
C VAL A 240 -9.69 -3.94 -13.29
N ASN A 241 -9.70 -4.64 -14.45
CA ASN A 241 -10.55 -4.40 -15.62
C ASN A 241 -10.42 -2.98 -16.24
N VAL A 242 -9.36 -2.25 -15.91
CA VAL A 242 -9.08 -0.91 -16.42
C VAL A 242 -7.62 -0.86 -16.88
N PRO A 243 -7.35 -1.00 -18.20
CA PRO A 243 -6.00 -0.95 -18.75
C PRO A 243 -5.28 0.36 -18.37
N GLY A 244 -4.00 0.25 -17.98
CA GLY A 244 -3.19 1.38 -17.53
C GLY A 244 -3.41 1.77 -16.07
N LEU A 245 -4.26 1.06 -15.33
CA LEU A 245 -4.48 1.23 -13.90
C LEU A 245 -4.27 -0.07 -13.11
N GLN A 246 -3.72 -1.09 -13.76
CA GLN A 246 -3.45 -2.38 -13.11
C GLN A 246 -2.28 -2.23 -12.15
N HIS A 247 -2.50 -2.70 -10.95
CA HIS A 247 -1.52 -2.78 -9.89
C HIS A 247 -1.08 -4.22 -9.70
N GLY A 248 0.06 -4.39 -9.09
CA GLY A 248 0.56 -5.68 -8.66
C GLY A 248 1.43 -5.56 -7.45
N ILE A 249 1.97 -6.70 -7.05
CA ILE A 249 3.00 -6.78 -6.02
C ILE A 249 4.15 -7.65 -6.51
N LEU A 250 5.36 -7.28 -6.12
CA LEU A 250 6.51 -8.15 -6.13
C LEU A 250 6.70 -8.64 -4.70
N LEU A 251 6.50 -9.94 -4.49
CA LEU A 251 6.83 -10.64 -3.26
C LEU A 251 8.31 -11.04 -3.29
N GLY A 252 9.04 -10.82 -2.20
CA GLY A 252 10.44 -11.20 -2.12
C GLY A 252 10.82 -11.60 -0.70
N THR A 253 11.45 -12.77 -0.52
CA THR A 253 11.80 -13.27 0.81
C THR A 253 13.29 -13.15 1.11
N ARG A 254 13.59 -12.94 2.39
CA ARG A 254 14.94 -13.00 2.94
C ARG A 254 14.93 -13.87 4.19
N ARG A 255 15.90 -14.83 4.25
CA ARG A 255 16.02 -15.76 5.40
C ARG A 255 14.72 -16.49 5.70
N TRP A 256 13.99 -16.84 4.64
CA TRP A 256 12.68 -17.47 4.76
C TRP A 256 12.80 -18.90 5.29
N PRO A 257 11.94 -19.34 6.22
CA PRO A 257 11.94 -20.73 6.67
C PRO A 257 11.65 -21.69 5.51
N SER A 258 12.37 -22.81 5.46
CA SER A 258 12.15 -23.90 4.52
C SER A 258 10.99 -24.78 4.92
#